data_b307f39b3458db97a837c2550de39c27
#
_entry.id   b307f39b3458db97a837c2550de39c27
#
_cell.length_a   1.000
_cell.length_b   1.000
_cell.length_c   1.000
_cell.angle_alpha   90.00
_cell.angle_beta   90.00
_cell.angle_gamma   90.00
#
_symmetry.space_group_name_H-M   'P 1'
#
loop_
_entity.id
_entity.type
_entity.pdbx_description
1 polymer ?
#
loop_
_entity_poly.entity_id
_entity_poly.type
_entity_poly.pdbx_seq_one_letter_code
_entity_poly.pdbx_strand_id
1 'polypeptide(L)'
;MSLLEVDDLRTYFGTRSGDVHAVDGVSFAVERGKTLGIVGESGCGKSVTALSVMGLLAPTARIETGAIRFEGRELNRLSQRELEDVRGRQISMIFQDPMTSLNPTLTIGLQLTETMQRHLEISHDEARKRAIQLLEEVHIPNARQRLDDYPHRYSGGMRQRVMIAIALSCSPKLLIADEPTTALDVTVQAGILDLLEELRDEHEMSMIIITHDMGVVAEAADDIAVMYAGQIVEQASAEELFDYPEHPYTEALLGALPQLEGEGVREGRLTAIPGRPPDLLNPPAACRFGPRCPHAGIDSCTVEEPQLREIRPGHLVRSAHPASERARTPVGAQS
;
A
#
# COMPACT_ATOMS: atom_id res chain seq x y z
N MET A 1 4.96 2.81 -20.02
CA MET A 1 5.31 1.36 -19.92
C MET A 1 5.30 1.02 -18.45
N SER A 2 4.56 0.02 -18.05
CA SER A 2 4.49 -0.36 -16.64
C SER A 2 5.82 -0.88 -16.12
N LEU A 3 6.16 -0.49 -14.89
CA LEU A 3 7.34 -0.96 -14.17
C LEU A 3 7.04 -2.26 -13.44
N LEU A 4 5.87 -2.30 -12.76
CA LEU A 4 5.33 -3.47 -12.09
C LEU A 4 3.95 -3.78 -12.64
N GLU A 5 3.68 -5.06 -12.91
CA GLU A 5 2.36 -5.59 -13.27
C GLU A 5 2.02 -6.75 -12.35
N VAL A 6 0.87 -6.70 -11.75
CA VAL A 6 0.26 -7.77 -10.97
C VAL A 6 -1.03 -8.18 -11.66
N ASP A 7 -1.17 -9.46 -11.97
CA ASP A 7 -2.26 -9.99 -12.79
C ASP A 7 -2.91 -11.20 -12.10
N ASP A 8 -4.19 -11.10 -11.79
CA ASP A 8 -5.03 -12.10 -11.09
C ASP A 8 -4.34 -12.77 -9.89
N LEU A 9 -3.65 -11.97 -9.08
CA LEU A 9 -2.90 -12.48 -7.93
C LEU A 9 -3.85 -13.04 -6.88
N ARG A 10 -3.61 -14.32 -6.51
CA ARG A 10 -4.29 -14.99 -5.41
C ARG A 10 -3.27 -15.52 -4.43
N THR A 11 -3.35 -15.04 -3.17
CA THR A 11 -2.46 -15.46 -2.08
C THR A 11 -3.29 -15.94 -0.91
N TYR A 12 -3.12 -17.22 -0.57
CA TYR A 12 -3.89 -17.89 0.47
C TYR A 12 -3.01 -18.38 1.61
N PHE A 13 -3.57 -18.36 2.81
CA PHE A 13 -2.94 -18.94 4.00
C PHE A 13 -3.62 -20.27 4.35
N GLY A 14 -2.83 -21.34 4.34
CA GLY A 14 -3.30 -22.64 4.79
C GLY A 14 -3.50 -22.68 6.30
N THR A 15 -4.71 -22.97 6.76
CA THR A 15 -5.05 -23.17 8.18
C THR A 15 -5.64 -24.56 8.41
N ARG A 16 -5.81 -24.98 9.67
CA ARG A 16 -6.48 -26.23 10.01
C ARG A 16 -7.95 -26.26 9.59
N SER A 17 -8.55 -25.10 9.43
CA SER A 17 -9.99 -24.95 9.10
C SER A 17 -10.24 -24.72 7.61
N GLY A 18 -9.19 -24.58 6.80
CA GLY A 18 -9.27 -24.28 5.37
C GLY A 18 -8.30 -23.14 4.96
N ASP A 19 -8.44 -22.70 3.75
CA ASP A 19 -7.62 -21.62 3.19
C ASP A 19 -8.25 -20.24 3.45
N VAL A 20 -7.46 -19.33 3.99
CA VAL A 20 -7.86 -17.91 4.14
C VAL A 20 -7.46 -17.18 2.87
N HIS A 21 -8.41 -16.62 2.14
CA HIS A 21 -8.27 -15.92 0.86
C HIS A 21 -7.83 -14.47 1.10
N ALA A 22 -6.58 -14.29 1.54
CA ALA A 22 -6.07 -12.96 1.92
C ALA A 22 -5.93 -12.00 0.74
N VAL A 23 -5.58 -12.50 -0.44
CA VAL A 23 -5.58 -11.79 -1.72
C VAL A 23 -6.26 -12.70 -2.73
N ASP A 24 -7.25 -12.20 -3.47
CA ASP A 24 -8.11 -13.07 -4.29
C ASP A 24 -8.56 -12.35 -5.58
N GLY A 25 -7.74 -12.50 -6.62
CA GLY A 25 -7.98 -11.90 -7.93
C GLY A 25 -7.64 -10.40 -7.99
N VAL A 26 -6.47 -10.04 -7.42
CA VAL A 26 -5.96 -8.67 -7.44
C VAL A 26 -5.13 -8.42 -8.69
N SER A 27 -5.48 -7.37 -9.45
CA SER A 27 -4.74 -6.93 -10.63
C SER A 27 -4.53 -5.42 -10.58
N PHE A 28 -3.30 -4.97 -10.78
CA PHE A 28 -2.92 -3.56 -10.91
C PHE A 28 -1.58 -3.41 -11.63
N ALA A 29 -1.28 -2.20 -12.05
CA ALA A 29 0.01 -1.85 -12.61
C ALA A 29 0.56 -0.58 -11.97
N VAL A 30 1.89 -0.46 -11.93
CA VAL A 30 2.59 0.76 -11.51
C VAL A 30 3.43 1.24 -12.68
N GLU A 31 3.19 2.45 -13.15
CA GLU A 31 3.99 3.07 -14.18
C GLU A 31 5.29 3.66 -13.60
N ARG A 32 6.28 3.86 -14.48
CA ARG A 32 7.56 4.48 -14.07
C ARG A 32 7.33 5.91 -13.59
N GLY A 33 7.95 6.26 -12.45
CA GLY A 33 7.85 7.58 -11.84
C GLY A 33 6.49 7.89 -11.22
N LYS A 34 5.57 6.90 -11.15
CA LYS A 34 4.23 7.07 -10.58
C LYS A 34 4.09 6.44 -9.21
N THR A 35 3.18 7.00 -8.43
CA THR A 35 2.78 6.49 -7.12
C THR A 35 1.41 5.84 -7.20
N LEU A 36 1.32 4.55 -6.83
CA LEU A 36 0.06 3.84 -6.61
C LEU A 36 -0.27 3.83 -5.12
N GLY A 37 -1.40 4.38 -4.72
CA GLY A 37 -1.98 4.23 -3.40
C GLY A 37 -2.81 2.95 -3.31
N ILE A 38 -2.55 2.08 -2.33
CA ILE A 38 -3.42 0.93 -2.01
C ILE A 38 -4.07 1.19 -0.66
N VAL A 39 -5.38 1.37 -0.65
CA VAL A 39 -6.13 1.75 0.55
C VAL A 39 -7.22 0.75 0.92
N GLY A 40 -7.62 0.73 2.17
CA GLY A 40 -8.71 -0.10 2.68
C GLY A 40 -8.58 -0.41 4.16
N GLU A 41 -9.60 -1.02 4.75
CA GLU A 41 -9.62 -1.40 6.18
C GLU A 41 -8.48 -2.35 6.55
N SER A 42 -8.12 -2.38 7.84
CA SER A 42 -7.12 -3.33 8.35
C SER A 42 -7.55 -4.78 8.07
N GLY A 43 -6.59 -5.62 7.66
CA GLY A 43 -6.85 -7.02 7.32
C GLY A 43 -7.47 -7.27 5.94
N CYS A 44 -7.66 -6.25 5.08
CA CYS A 44 -8.22 -6.47 3.75
C CYS A 44 -7.23 -7.05 2.70
N GLY A 45 -5.96 -7.30 3.06
CA GLY A 45 -4.98 -7.96 2.20
C GLY A 45 -3.84 -7.08 1.66
N LYS A 46 -3.81 -5.77 1.97
CA LYS A 46 -2.80 -4.81 1.44
C LYS A 46 -1.35 -5.25 1.66
N SER A 47 -0.96 -5.47 2.91
CA SER A 47 0.40 -5.92 3.26
C SER A 47 0.72 -7.29 2.69
N VAL A 48 -0.27 -8.20 2.59
CA VAL A 48 -0.08 -9.51 1.95
C VAL A 48 0.20 -9.35 0.46
N THR A 49 -0.46 -8.40 -0.21
CA THR A 49 -0.18 -8.06 -1.62
C THR A 49 1.27 -7.59 -1.78
N ALA A 50 1.74 -6.67 -0.93
CA ALA A 50 3.13 -6.20 -0.94
C ALA A 50 4.13 -7.33 -0.69
N LEU A 51 3.89 -8.17 0.33
CA LEU A 51 4.73 -9.33 0.64
C LEU A 51 4.73 -10.37 -0.48
N SER A 52 3.63 -10.52 -1.22
CA SER A 52 3.56 -11.37 -2.41
C SER A 52 4.47 -10.84 -3.52
N VAL A 53 4.44 -9.53 -3.79
CA VAL A 53 5.34 -8.86 -4.76
C VAL A 53 6.79 -9.06 -4.37
N MET A 54 7.11 -8.90 -3.09
CA MET A 54 8.46 -9.09 -2.55
C MET A 54 8.89 -10.57 -2.45
N GLY A 55 7.98 -11.52 -2.59
CA GLY A 55 8.26 -12.94 -2.33
C GLY A 55 8.66 -13.21 -0.87
N LEU A 56 8.12 -12.43 0.08
CA LEU A 56 8.40 -12.51 1.52
C LEU A 56 7.21 -13.07 2.32
N LEU A 57 6.43 -13.92 1.69
CA LEU A 57 5.30 -14.58 2.34
C LEU A 57 5.75 -15.51 3.46
N ALA A 58 4.93 -15.59 4.52
CA ALA A 58 5.13 -16.57 5.58
C ALA A 58 5.06 -18.01 5.03
N PRO A 59 5.71 -18.99 5.68
CA PRO A 59 5.69 -20.40 5.21
C PRO A 59 4.30 -21.02 5.10
N THR A 60 3.31 -20.48 5.80
CA THR A 60 1.90 -20.92 5.74
C THR A 60 1.13 -20.31 4.57
N ALA A 61 1.70 -19.31 3.90
CA ALA A 61 1.10 -18.64 2.76
C ALA A 61 1.69 -19.14 1.43
N ARG A 62 0.88 -19.14 0.39
CA ARG A 62 1.29 -19.46 -0.97
C ARG A 62 0.58 -18.58 -1.99
N ILE A 63 1.26 -18.31 -3.09
CA ILE A 63 0.61 -17.76 -4.28
C ILE A 63 -0.07 -18.95 -4.97
N GLU A 64 -1.39 -18.92 -5.02
CA GLU A 64 -2.20 -19.97 -5.64
C GLU A 64 -2.23 -19.81 -7.17
N THR A 65 -2.48 -18.59 -7.63
CA THR A 65 -2.46 -18.22 -9.06
C THR A 65 -2.00 -16.78 -9.23
N GLY A 66 -1.83 -16.38 -10.49
CA GLY A 66 -1.48 -15.05 -10.90
C GLY A 66 -0.02 -14.86 -11.27
N ALA A 67 0.29 -13.71 -11.84
CA ALA A 67 1.62 -13.35 -12.26
C ALA A 67 2.02 -11.98 -11.68
N ILE A 68 3.27 -11.88 -11.24
CA ILE A 68 3.89 -10.63 -10.79
C ILE A 68 5.08 -10.37 -11.70
N ARG A 69 5.00 -9.33 -12.54
CA ARG A 69 6.04 -8.97 -13.50
C ARG A 69 6.66 -7.64 -13.14
N PHE A 70 7.97 -7.62 -13.01
CA PHE A 70 8.76 -6.41 -12.82
C PHE A 70 9.69 -6.23 -14.01
N GLU A 71 9.56 -5.12 -14.73
CA GLU A 71 10.27 -4.87 -16.00
C GLU A 71 10.11 -6.04 -17.00
N GLY A 72 8.92 -6.65 -17.03
CA GLY A 72 8.62 -7.80 -17.88
C GLY A 72 9.12 -9.16 -17.36
N ARG A 73 9.93 -9.20 -16.30
CA ARG A 73 10.42 -10.44 -15.66
C ARG A 73 9.43 -10.91 -14.60
N GLU A 74 8.99 -12.16 -14.70
CA GLU A 74 8.03 -12.77 -13.77
C GLU A 74 8.72 -13.14 -12.44
N LEU A 75 8.40 -12.41 -11.35
CA LEU A 75 9.06 -12.53 -10.05
C LEU A 75 8.68 -13.82 -9.31
N ASN A 76 7.42 -14.23 -9.38
CA ASN A 76 6.93 -15.41 -8.65
C ASN A 76 7.41 -16.75 -9.22
N ARG A 77 8.18 -16.76 -10.32
CA ARG A 77 8.89 -17.93 -10.86
C ARG A 77 10.38 -17.96 -10.54
N LEU A 78 10.88 -16.89 -9.88
CA LEU A 78 12.29 -16.81 -9.53
C LEU A 78 12.64 -17.69 -8.33
N SER A 79 13.86 -18.22 -8.33
CA SER A 79 14.45 -18.86 -7.15
C SER A 79 14.70 -17.81 -6.05
N GLN A 80 14.84 -18.24 -4.80
CA GLN A 80 15.13 -17.34 -3.68
C GLN A 80 16.40 -16.51 -3.90
N ARG A 81 17.44 -17.10 -4.48
CA ARG A 81 18.68 -16.40 -4.81
C ARG A 81 18.48 -15.28 -5.83
N GLU A 82 17.68 -15.51 -6.86
CA GLU A 82 17.35 -14.50 -7.86
C GLU A 82 16.49 -13.39 -7.26
N LEU A 83 15.55 -13.74 -6.36
CA LEU A 83 14.76 -12.74 -5.61
C LEU A 83 15.63 -11.90 -4.67
N GLU A 84 16.66 -12.47 -4.05
CA GLU A 84 17.63 -11.71 -3.25
C GLU A 84 18.36 -10.66 -4.07
N ASP A 85 18.66 -10.92 -5.36
CA ASP A 85 19.30 -9.96 -6.25
C ASP A 85 18.35 -8.83 -6.70
N VAL A 86 17.03 -9.05 -6.64
CA VAL A 86 16.00 -8.04 -6.94
C VAL A 86 15.71 -7.18 -5.69
N ARG A 87 15.57 -7.84 -4.53
CA ARG A 87 15.26 -7.19 -3.25
C ARG A 87 16.39 -6.25 -2.82
N GLY A 88 16.03 -5.07 -2.35
CA GLY A 88 16.97 -4.03 -1.92
C GLY A 88 17.65 -3.29 -3.08
N ARG A 89 17.94 -3.96 -4.21
CA ARG A 89 18.59 -3.35 -5.36
C ARG A 89 17.63 -2.74 -6.38
N GLN A 90 16.53 -3.44 -6.69
CA GLN A 90 15.57 -3.01 -7.71
C GLN A 90 14.21 -2.68 -7.11
N ILE A 91 13.77 -3.47 -6.16
CA ILE A 91 12.55 -3.26 -5.39
C ILE A 91 12.95 -3.24 -3.92
N SER A 92 12.54 -2.20 -3.21
CA SER A 92 12.75 -2.09 -1.77
C SER A 92 11.42 -1.89 -1.04
N MET A 93 11.41 -2.18 0.27
CA MET A 93 10.21 -2.10 1.09
C MET A 93 10.49 -1.45 2.44
N ILE A 94 9.63 -0.52 2.82
CA ILE A 94 9.52 0.01 4.18
C ILE A 94 8.41 -0.76 4.87
N PHE A 95 8.74 -1.46 5.96
CA PHE A 95 7.77 -2.25 6.73
C PHE A 95 7.04 -1.39 7.75
N GLN A 96 5.85 -1.83 8.15
CA GLN A 96 4.93 -1.12 9.02
C GLN A 96 5.52 -0.74 10.40
N ASP A 97 6.36 -1.58 11.01
CA ASP A 97 6.86 -1.36 12.37
C ASP A 97 8.38 -1.10 12.40
N PRO A 98 8.80 0.15 12.69
CA PRO A 98 10.22 0.50 12.82
C PRO A 98 10.93 -0.22 13.97
N MET A 99 10.19 -0.65 14.98
CA MET A 99 10.78 -1.28 16.17
C MET A 99 11.25 -2.72 15.88
N THR A 100 10.59 -3.40 14.97
CA THR A 100 10.93 -4.77 14.57
C THR A 100 11.82 -4.83 13.34
N SER A 101 11.86 -3.76 12.54
CA SER A 101 12.62 -3.72 11.28
C SER A 101 14.08 -3.36 11.48
N LEU A 102 14.44 -2.55 12.48
CA LEU A 102 15.82 -2.23 12.83
C LEU A 102 16.36 -3.24 13.86
N ASN A 103 17.52 -3.84 13.56
CA ASN A 103 18.19 -4.72 14.52
C ASN A 103 18.75 -3.89 15.69
N PRO A 104 18.25 -4.06 16.93
CA PRO A 104 18.65 -3.24 18.06
C PRO A 104 20.10 -3.47 18.52
N THR A 105 20.74 -4.56 18.10
CA THR A 105 22.11 -4.94 18.49
C THR A 105 23.16 -4.47 17.49
N LEU A 106 22.75 -3.92 16.34
CA LEU A 106 23.65 -3.39 15.32
C LEU A 106 23.55 -1.86 15.26
N THR A 107 24.67 -1.21 14.94
CA THR A 107 24.67 0.24 14.70
C THR A 107 23.93 0.58 13.40
N ILE A 108 23.42 1.80 13.28
CA ILE A 108 22.75 2.28 12.08
C ILE A 108 23.68 2.20 10.87
N GLY A 109 24.94 2.58 11.04
CA GLY A 109 25.94 2.51 9.98
C GLY A 109 26.17 1.10 9.45
N LEU A 110 26.22 0.10 10.33
CA LEU A 110 26.40 -1.29 9.90
C LEU A 110 25.19 -1.75 9.08
N GLN A 111 23.96 -1.47 9.54
CA GLN A 111 22.73 -1.86 8.84
C GLN A 111 22.59 -1.20 7.44
N LEU A 112 23.00 0.07 7.31
CA LEU A 112 23.03 0.77 6.02
C LEU A 112 24.13 0.20 5.10
N THR A 113 25.34 0.02 5.60
CA THR A 113 26.48 -0.39 4.77
C THR A 113 26.41 -1.86 4.36
N GLU A 114 25.83 -2.75 5.16
CA GLU A 114 25.65 -4.16 4.84
C GLU A 114 24.83 -4.35 3.54
N THR A 115 23.69 -3.65 3.42
CA THR A 115 22.86 -3.71 2.22
C THR A 115 23.62 -3.23 0.99
N MET A 116 24.33 -2.10 1.09
CA MET A 116 25.13 -1.56 -0.01
C MET A 116 26.24 -2.50 -0.43
N GLN A 117 27.00 -3.06 0.52
CA GLN A 117 28.09 -3.99 0.23
C GLN A 117 27.60 -5.30 -0.39
N ARG A 118 26.40 -5.75 -0.03
CA ARG A 118 25.78 -6.95 -0.62
C ARG A 118 25.41 -6.77 -2.09
N HIS A 119 25.00 -5.55 -2.50
CA HIS A 119 24.39 -5.31 -3.80
C HIS A 119 25.20 -4.44 -4.76
N LEU A 120 26.17 -3.64 -4.28
CA LEU A 120 26.82 -2.57 -5.08
C LEU A 120 28.33 -2.79 -5.18
N GLU A 121 28.96 -3.87 -4.93
CA GLU A 121 30.41 -4.11 -5.11
C GLU A 121 31.31 -2.91 -4.74
N ILE A 122 30.93 -2.15 -3.68
CA ILE A 122 31.66 -0.96 -3.21
C ILE A 122 32.48 -1.28 -1.94
N SER A 123 33.55 -0.51 -1.73
CA SER A 123 34.37 -0.62 -0.53
C SER A 123 33.60 -0.20 0.74
N HIS A 124 34.05 -0.65 1.89
CA HIS A 124 33.49 -0.24 3.19
C HIS A 124 33.52 1.28 3.37
N ASP A 125 34.61 1.95 2.96
CA ASP A 125 34.74 3.40 3.11
C ASP A 125 33.78 4.17 2.19
N GLU A 126 33.55 3.68 0.99
CA GLU A 126 32.55 4.23 0.07
C GLU A 126 31.13 4.01 0.59
N ALA A 127 30.82 2.81 1.05
CA ALA A 127 29.53 2.51 1.68
C ALA A 127 29.25 3.42 2.89
N ARG A 128 30.29 3.66 3.72
CA ARG A 128 30.16 4.55 4.89
C ARG A 128 29.93 6.02 4.49
N LYS A 129 30.61 6.51 3.44
CA LYS A 129 30.36 7.87 2.92
C LYS A 129 28.94 8.01 2.40
N ARG A 130 28.47 7.04 1.60
CA ARG A 130 27.11 7.02 1.07
C ARG A 130 26.07 6.91 2.20
N ALA A 131 26.32 6.12 3.24
CA ALA A 131 25.45 6.03 4.40
C ALA A 131 25.27 7.37 5.13
N ILE A 132 26.35 8.18 5.23
CA ILE A 132 26.26 9.54 5.80
C ILE A 132 25.37 10.42 4.91
N GLN A 133 25.59 10.41 3.60
CA GLN A 133 24.78 11.17 2.65
C GLN A 133 23.30 10.81 2.73
N LEU A 134 22.98 9.51 2.74
CA LEU A 134 21.58 9.05 2.88
C LEU A 134 20.95 9.49 4.21
N LEU A 135 21.69 9.49 5.31
CA LEU A 135 21.18 10.01 6.58
C LEU A 135 20.95 11.53 6.54
N GLU A 136 21.74 12.27 5.76
CA GLU A 136 21.54 13.71 5.51
C GLU A 136 20.31 13.94 4.63
N GLU A 137 20.15 13.19 3.55
CA GLU A 137 18.97 13.21 2.66
C GLU A 137 17.67 12.95 3.41
N VAL A 138 17.64 12.01 4.35
CA VAL A 138 16.47 11.77 5.21
C VAL A 138 16.39 12.70 6.43
N HIS A 139 17.12 13.80 6.43
CA HIS A 139 17.11 14.85 7.45
C HIS A 139 17.46 14.37 8.87
N ILE A 140 18.40 13.42 9.01
CA ILE A 140 18.95 13.04 10.32
C ILE A 140 20.02 14.06 10.74
N PRO A 141 19.84 14.80 11.84
CA PRO A 141 20.81 15.79 12.29
C PRO A 141 22.11 15.10 12.76
N ASN A 142 23.27 15.70 12.44
CA ASN A 142 24.59 15.19 12.80
C ASN A 142 24.85 13.75 12.28
N ALA A 143 24.47 13.46 11.04
CA ALA A 143 24.49 12.13 10.41
C ALA A 143 25.80 11.38 10.64
N ARG A 144 26.97 12.06 10.45
CA ARG A 144 28.30 11.45 10.64
C ARG A 144 28.52 10.89 12.06
N GLN A 145 28.03 11.59 13.08
CA GLN A 145 28.20 11.15 14.48
C GLN A 145 27.20 10.05 14.82
N ARG A 146 25.99 10.16 14.30
CA ARG A 146 24.90 9.23 14.55
C ARG A 146 25.05 7.91 13.86
N LEU A 147 25.83 7.83 12.79
CA LEU A 147 26.05 6.58 12.05
C LEU A 147 26.52 5.43 12.97
N ASP A 148 27.26 5.74 14.01
CA ASP A 148 27.77 4.75 14.97
C ASP A 148 26.83 4.52 16.18
N ASP A 149 25.68 5.21 16.21
CA ASP A 149 24.67 5.02 17.24
C ASP A 149 23.78 3.78 16.95
N TYR A 150 23.18 3.24 18.02
CA TYR A 150 22.21 2.15 17.95
C TYR A 150 20.78 2.68 17.84
N PRO A 151 19.84 1.87 17.30
CA PRO A 151 18.44 2.29 17.11
C PRO A 151 17.74 2.86 18.34
N HIS A 152 18.08 2.39 19.54
CA HIS A 152 17.47 2.87 20.79
C HIS A 152 17.80 4.34 21.13
N ARG A 153 18.82 4.94 20.50
CA ARG A 153 19.16 6.37 20.64
C ARG A 153 18.37 7.29 19.71
N TYR A 154 17.53 6.73 18.85
CA TYR A 154 16.72 7.47 17.88
C TYR A 154 15.29 7.56 18.37
N SER A 155 14.62 8.71 18.11
CA SER A 155 13.17 8.85 18.29
C SER A 155 12.41 7.97 17.28
N GLY A 156 11.09 7.81 17.45
CA GLY A 156 10.25 7.05 16.51
C GLY A 156 10.37 7.57 15.08
N GLY A 157 10.17 8.87 14.86
CA GLY A 157 10.31 9.50 13.55
C GLY A 157 11.73 9.42 12.97
N MET A 158 12.78 9.48 13.81
CA MET A 158 14.14 9.27 13.33
C MET A 158 14.40 7.81 12.91
N ARG A 159 13.85 6.82 13.61
CA ARG A 159 13.95 5.41 13.19
C ARG A 159 13.25 5.18 11.86
N GLN A 160 12.09 5.82 11.65
CA GLN A 160 11.38 5.77 10.37
C GLN A 160 12.25 6.35 9.25
N ARG A 161 12.87 7.51 9.45
CA ARG A 161 13.81 8.10 8.49
C ARG A 161 15.01 7.21 8.18
N VAL A 162 15.53 6.52 9.18
CA VAL A 162 16.61 5.52 8.99
C VAL A 162 16.13 4.33 8.16
N MET A 163 14.91 3.83 8.37
CA MET A 163 14.34 2.76 7.54
C MET A 163 14.18 3.21 6.08
N ILE A 164 13.75 4.45 5.86
CA ILE A 164 13.70 5.04 4.52
C ILE A 164 15.12 5.07 3.91
N ALA A 165 16.12 5.54 4.64
CA ALA A 165 17.52 5.55 4.18
C ALA A 165 18.03 4.16 3.83
N ILE A 166 17.71 3.13 4.62
CA ILE A 166 18.06 1.73 4.32
C ILE A 166 17.36 1.27 3.04
N ALA A 167 16.08 1.56 2.89
CA ALA A 167 15.31 1.19 1.71
C ALA A 167 15.89 1.84 0.43
N LEU A 168 16.40 3.06 0.51
CA LEU A 168 16.99 3.81 -0.61
C LEU A 168 18.47 3.50 -0.86
N SER A 169 19.13 2.74 0.01
CA SER A 169 20.59 2.57 0.02
C SER A 169 21.19 2.08 -1.30
N CYS A 170 20.42 1.33 -2.08
CA CYS A 170 20.83 0.83 -3.40
C CYS A 170 20.12 1.53 -4.57
N SER A 171 19.43 2.66 -4.35
CA SER A 171 18.67 3.41 -5.35
C SER A 171 17.68 2.51 -6.12
N PRO A 172 16.66 1.97 -5.44
CA PRO A 172 15.69 1.06 -6.05
C PRO A 172 14.85 1.81 -7.10
N LYS A 173 14.33 1.07 -8.09
CA LYS A 173 13.39 1.61 -9.07
C LYS A 173 11.95 1.66 -8.55
N LEU A 174 11.64 0.80 -7.57
CA LEU A 174 10.34 0.72 -6.93
C LEU A 174 10.51 0.66 -5.41
N LEU A 175 9.83 1.57 -4.71
CA LEU A 175 9.70 1.56 -3.26
C LEU A 175 8.29 1.16 -2.87
N ILE A 176 8.14 0.15 -2.00
CA ILE A 176 6.86 -0.22 -1.40
C ILE A 176 6.88 0.29 0.05
N ALA A 177 6.00 1.22 0.39
CA ALA A 177 5.86 1.77 1.73
C ALA A 177 4.58 1.21 2.38
N ASP A 178 4.74 0.22 3.27
CA ASP A 178 3.61 -0.41 3.97
C ASP A 178 3.34 0.31 5.29
N GLU A 179 2.29 1.11 5.31
CA GLU A 179 1.86 1.97 6.43
C GLU A 179 3.03 2.79 7.03
N PRO A 180 3.73 3.60 6.22
CA PRO A 180 5.00 4.23 6.61
C PRO A 180 4.87 5.24 7.74
N THR A 181 3.66 5.62 8.13
CA THR A 181 3.38 6.64 9.15
C THR A 181 2.63 6.09 10.36
N THR A 182 2.34 4.78 10.40
CA THR A 182 1.64 4.16 11.54
C THR A 182 2.43 4.36 12.84
N ALA A 183 1.71 4.66 13.93
CA ALA A 183 2.24 4.96 15.27
C ALA A 183 3.09 6.24 15.40
N LEU A 184 3.03 7.14 14.42
CA LEU A 184 3.62 8.48 14.50
C LEU A 184 2.56 9.54 14.82
N ASP A 185 2.97 10.64 15.44
CA ASP A 185 2.09 11.79 15.58
C ASP A 185 1.85 12.49 14.24
N VAL A 186 0.73 13.23 14.14
CA VAL A 186 0.26 13.85 12.89
C VAL A 186 1.32 14.75 12.23
N THR A 187 2.10 15.48 13.02
CA THR A 187 3.13 16.40 12.50
C THR A 187 4.30 15.62 11.91
N VAL A 188 4.73 14.53 12.58
CA VAL A 188 5.79 13.65 12.08
C VAL A 188 5.32 12.88 10.86
N GLN A 189 4.04 12.46 10.83
CA GLN A 189 3.42 11.78 9.70
C GLN A 189 3.51 12.63 8.42
N ALA A 190 3.06 13.88 8.45
CA ALA A 190 3.16 14.79 7.32
C ALA A 190 4.61 14.91 6.82
N GLY A 191 5.57 15.18 7.72
CA GLY A 191 6.98 15.29 7.35
C GLY A 191 7.66 13.99 6.87
N ILE A 192 7.04 12.81 7.06
CA ILE A 192 7.50 11.56 6.43
C ILE A 192 6.94 11.42 5.01
N LEU A 193 5.70 11.84 4.79
CA LEU A 193 5.07 11.81 3.46
C LEU A 193 5.75 12.79 2.52
N ASP A 194 5.97 14.04 2.96
CA ASP A 194 6.73 15.06 2.22
C ASP A 194 8.12 14.53 1.84
N LEU A 195 8.82 13.91 2.80
CA LEU A 195 10.12 13.30 2.55
C LEU A 195 10.08 12.17 1.51
N LEU A 196 9.07 11.31 1.55
CA LEU A 196 8.93 10.22 0.57
C LEU A 196 8.68 10.75 -0.84
N GLU A 197 7.90 11.82 -0.96
CA GLU A 197 7.64 12.49 -2.23
C GLU A 197 8.90 13.17 -2.78
N GLU A 198 9.63 13.94 -1.95
CA GLU A 198 10.92 14.55 -2.31
C GLU A 198 11.91 13.49 -2.82
N LEU A 199 12.08 12.40 -2.07
CA LEU A 199 13.00 11.31 -2.43
C LEU A 199 12.55 10.53 -3.68
N ARG A 200 11.23 10.37 -3.90
CA ARG A 200 10.70 9.77 -5.14
C ARG A 200 11.15 10.58 -6.35
N ASP A 201 10.98 11.89 -6.29
CA ASP A 201 11.31 12.78 -7.39
C ASP A 201 12.84 12.88 -7.60
N GLU A 202 13.62 13.00 -6.52
CA GLU A 202 15.09 13.09 -6.60
C GLU A 202 15.73 11.80 -7.17
N HIS A 203 15.20 10.63 -6.78
CA HIS A 203 15.72 9.33 -7.24
C HIS A 203 15.00 8.79 -8.48
N GLU A 204 14.05 9.53 -9.06
CA GLU A 204 13.25 9.13 -10.24
C GLU A 204 12.63 7.73 -10.07
N MET A 205 12.19 7.37 -8.84
CA MET A 205 11.64 6.06 -8.53
C MET A 205 10.12 6.04 -8.62
N SER A 206 9.54 4.85 -8.76
CA SER A 206 8.11 4.62 -8.61
C SER A 206 7.81 4.18 -7.18
N MET A 207 6.58 4.40 -6.73
CA MET A 207 6.20 4.07 -5.37
C MET A 207 4.85 3.35 -5.28
N ILE A 208 4.73 2.44 -4.30
CA ILE A 208 3.44 1.93 -3.82
C ILE A 208 3.33 2.39 -2.37
N ILE A 209 2.30 3.17 -2.05
CA ILE A 209 1.96 3.55 -0.68
C ILE A 209 0.76 2.74 -0.23
N ILE A 210 0.94 1.95 0.82
CA ILE A 210 -0.13 1.20 1.47
C ILE A 210 -0.52 1.92 2.74
N THR A 211 -1.80 2.22 2.89
CA THR A 211 -2.32 2.89 4.09
C THR A 211 -3.82 2.57 4.28
N HIS A 212 -4.34 2.88 5.45
CA HIS A 212 -5.77 2.91 5.72
C HIS A 212 -6.33 4.35 5.70
N ASP A 213 -5.48 5.34 5.50
CA ASP A 213 -5.83 6.77 5.50
C ASP A 213 -5.99 7.27 4.06
N MET A 214 -7.24 7.64 3.71
CA MET A 214 -7.57 8.19 2.40
C MET A 214 -6.96 9.58 2.18
N GLY A 215 -6.73 10.36 3.25
CA GLY A 215 -6.09 11.67 3.17
C GLY A 215 -4.64 11.56 2.67
N VAL A 216 -3.92 10.57 3.15
CA VAL A 216 -2.53 10.29 2.73
C VAL A 216 -2.43 10.02 1.22
N VAL A 217 -3.31 9.18 0.69
CA VAL A 217 -3.26 8.84 -0.75
C VAL A 217 -3.82 9.95 -1.63
N ALA A 218 -4.69 10.81 -1.10
CA ALA A 218 -5.17 11.98 -1.82
C ALA A 218 -4.04 12.93 -2.21
N GLU A 219 -3.05 13.07 -1.32
CA GLU A 219 -1.91 13.98 -1.51
C GLU A 219 -0.76 13.31 -2.28
N ALA A 220 -0.48 12.04 -1.99
CA ALA A 220 0.76 11.39 -2.42
C ALA A 220 0.61 10.45 -3.65
N ALA A 221 -0.61 10.05 -4.04
CA ALA A 221 -0.80 9.05 -5.08
C ALA A 221 -1.28 9.65 -6.42
N ASP A 222 -0.74 9.15 -7.53
CA ASP A 222 -1.27 9.43 -8.87
C ASP A 222 -2.52 8.59 -9.16
N ASP A 223 -2.44 7.29 -8.82
CA ASP A 223 -3.52 6.32 -8.98
C ASP A 223 -3.82 5.65 -7.64
N ILE A 224 -5.08 5.28 -7.42
CA ILE A 224 -5.52 4.66 -6.18
C ILE A 224 -6.25 3.35 -6.48
N ALA A 225 -5.88 2.29 -5.76
CA ALA A 225 -6.58 1.02 -5.72
C ALA A 225 -7.22 0.82 -4.34
N VAL A 226 -8.55 0.81 -4.29
CA VAL A 226 -9.32 0.57 -3.06
C VAL A 226 -9.49 -0.93 -2.88
N MET A 227 -8.98 -1.46 -1.76
CA MET A 227 -8.98 -2.88 -1.46
C MET A 227 -9.96 -3.22 -0.33
N TYR A 228 -10.82 -4.21 -0.56
CA TYR A 228 -11.76 -4.72 0.43
C TYR A 228 -11.78 -6.25 0.41
N ALA A 229 -11.63 -6.86 1.58
CA ALA A 229 -11.77 -8.31 1.77
C ALA A 229 -11.00 -9.16 0.74
N GLY A 230 -9.76 -8.81 0.45
CA GLY A 230 -8.87 -9.54 -0.46
C GLY A 230 -8.98 -9.15 -1.93
N GLN A 231 -9.83 -8.18 -2.29
CA GLN A 231 -10.08 -7.79 -3.68
C GLN A 231 -9.91 -6.28 -3.90
N ILE A 232 -9.49 -5.87 -5.10
CA ILE A 232 -9.66 -4.48 -5.54
C ILE A 232 -11.13 -4.30 -5.93
N VAL A 233 -11.78 -3.35 -5.27
CA VAL A 233 -13.19 -3.02 -5.51
C VAL A 233 -13.36 -1.79 -6.40
N GLU A 234 -12.37 -0.90 -6.40
CA GLU A 234 -12.33 0.27 -7.26
C GLU A 234 -10.88 0.70 -7.51
N GLN A 235 -10.59 1.16 -8.73
CA GLN A 235 -9.29 1.71 -9.09
C GLN A 235 -9.48 2.83 -10.10
N ALA A 236 -8.86 3.99 -9.84
CA ALA A 236 -8.88 5.15 -10.72
C ALA A 236 -7.69 6.07 -10.41
N SER A 237 -7.51 7.14 -11.20
CA SER A 237 -6.65 8.25 -10.77
C SER A 237 -7.16 8.85 -9.47
N ALA A 238 -6.28 9.47 -8.70
CA ALA A 238 -6.67 10.09 -7.43
C ALA A 238 -7.82 11.09 -7.65
N GLU A 239 -7.71 11.98 -8.64
CA GLU A 239 -8.75 12.97 -8.98
C GLU A 239 -10.11 12.30 -9.26
N GLU A 240 -10.14 11.31 -10.17
CA GLU A 240 -11.38 10.60 -10.54
C GLU A 240 -12.01 9.85 -9.35
N LEU A 241 -11.19 9.25 -8.49
CA LEU A 241 -11.69 8.47 -7.36
C LEU A 241 -12.29 9.36 -6.26
N PHE A 242 -11.71 10.55 -6.02
CA PHE A 242 -12.24 11.49 -5.03
C PHE A 242 -13.47 12.24 -5.54
N ASP A 243 -13.49 12.63 -6.82
CA ASP A 243 -14.59 13.40 -7.41
C ASP A 243 -15.79 12.51 -7.79
N TYR A 244 -15.52 11.28 -8.22
CA TYR A 244 -16.54 10.36 -8.77
C TYR A 244 -16.39 8.94 -8.24
N PRO A 245 -16.46 8.72 -6.90
CA PRO A 245 -16.43 7.37 -6.34
C PRO A 245 -17.62 6.54 -6.84
N GLU A 246 -17.37 5.33 -7.29
CA GLU A 246 -18.39 4.48 -7.91
C GLU A 246 -18.77 3.27 -7.05
N HIS A 247 -17.83 2.75 -6.25
CA HIS A 247 -18.13 1.62 -5.38
C HIS A 247 -18.71 2.10 -4.04
N PRO A 248 -19.80 1.51 -3.53
CA PRO A 248 -20.40 1.92 -2.25
C PRO A 248 -19.44 1.89 -1.04
N TYR A 249 -18.41 1.05 -1.06
CA TYR A 249 -17.38 1.03 -0.03
C TYR A 249 -16.46 2.25 -0.12
N THR A 250 -16.07 2.66 -1.34
CA THR A 250 -15.27 3.87 -1.57
C THR A 250 -16.02 5.11 -1.12
N GLU A 251 -17.31 5.22 -1.47
CA GLU A 251 -18.18 6.31 -1.01
C GLU A 251 -18.23 6.35 0.53
N ALA A 252 -18.35 5.18 1.17
CA ALA A 252 -18.40 5.10 2.63
C ALA A 252 -17.06 5.47 3.28
N LEU A 253 -15.91 5.08 2.69
CA LEU A 253 -14.59 5.49 3.15
C LEU A 253 -14.38 7.01 3.04
N LEU A 254 -14.74 7.61 1.91
CA LEU A 254 -14.66 9.06 1.69
C LEU A 254 -15.60 9.83 2.60
N GLY A 255 -16.81 9.30 2.84
CA GLY A 255 -17.78 9.86 3.78
C GLY A 255 -17.36 9.80 5.25
N ALA A 256 -16.34 9.01 5.58
CA ALA A 256 -15.76 8.93 6.92
C ALA A 256 -14.59 9.91 7.13
N LEU A 257 -14.13 10.61 6.08
CA LEU A 257 -13.09 11.63 6.20
C LEU A 257 -13.62 12.88 6.92
N PRO A 258 -12.83 13.49 7.83
CA PRO A 258 -13.15 14.83 8.33
C PRO A 258 -13.15 15.81 7.16
N GLN A 259 -14.26 16.49 6.92
CA GLN A 259 -14.31 17.57 5.93
C GLN A 259 -13.47 18.74 6.45
N LEU A 260 -12.29 18.95 5.86
CA LEU A 260 -11.49 20.14 6.05
C LEU A 260 -12.12 21.27 5.21
N GLU A 261 -12.78 22.20 5.93
CA GLU A 261 -13.15 23.56 5.54
C GLU A 261 -13.84 23.81 4.18
N GLY A 262 -15.12 24.10 4.24
CA GLY A 262 -15.92 24.86 3.29
C GLY A 262 -17.10 25.47 4.03
N GLU A 263 -17.55 26.69 3.66
CA GLU A 263 -18.70 27.38 4.25
C GLU A 263 -19.95 26.49 4.26
N GLY A 264 -20.21 25.89 5.39
CA GLY A 264 -21.32 24.96 5.60
C GLY A 264 -20.86 23.75 6.38
N VAL A 265 -20.35 24.00 7.62
CA VAL A 265 -20.18 22.94 8.62
C VAL A 265 -21.54 22.25 8.77
N ARG A 266 -21.78 21.20 7.95
CA ARG A 266 -22.72 20.18 8.39
C ARG A 266 -22.05 19.53 9.59
N GLU A 267 -22.66 19.72 10.76
CA GLU A 267 -22.45 18.88 11.95
C GLU A 267 -22.77 17.41 11.59
N GLY A 268 -22.01 16.85 10.64
CA GLY A 268 -22.12 15.48 10.23
C GLY A 268 -21.29 14.65 11.19
N ARG A 269 -21.91 13.85 12.05
CA ARG A 269 -21.25 12.71 12.69
C ARG A 269 -20.45 11.96 11.64
N LEU A 270 -19.16 11.74 11.88
CA LEU A 270 -18.35 10.80 11.10
C LEU A 270 -19.14 9.49 10.98
N THR A 271 -19.48 9.11 9.77
CA THR A 271 -20.33 7.94 9.53
C THR A 271 -19.41 6.73 9.47
N ALA A 272 -19.30 6.01 10.57
CA ALA A 272 -18.57 4.74 10.56
C ALA A 272 -19.27 3.74 9.63
N ILE A 273 -18.50 2.99 8.86
CA ILE A 273 -19.02 1.91 8.01
C ILE A 273 -19.61 0.83 8.92
N PRO A 274 -20.92 0.54 8.87
CA PRO A 274 -21.56 -0.39 9.79
C PRO A 274 -21.10 -1.85 9.56
N GLY A 275 -21.19 -2.68 10.60
CA GLY A 275 -20.87 -4.10 10.53
C GLY A 275 -19.37 -4.41 10.61
N ARG A 276 -19.01 -5.64 10.28
CA ARG A 276 -17.63 -6.14 10.26
C ARG A 276 -17.27 -6.64 8.85
N PRO A 277 -16.00 -6.55 8.43
CA PRO A 277 -15.53 -7.22 7.23
C PRO A 277 -15.86 -8.72 7.25
N PRO A 278 -16.12 -9.34 6.09
CA PRO A 278 -16.42 -10.75 6.02
C PRO A 278 -15.21 -11.61 6.43
N ASP A 279 -15.49 -12.83 6.87
CA ASP A 279 -14.46 -13.83 7.14
C ASP A 279 -13.85 -14.31 5.81
N LEU A 280 -12.52 -14.14 5.67
CA LEU A 280 -11.79 -14.54 4.48
C LEU A 280 -11.55 -16.05 4.40
N LEU A 281 -11.88 -16.81 5.42
CA LEU A 281 -11.92 -18.28 5.37
C LEU A 281 -13.12 -18.77 4.52
N ASN A 282 -14.25 -18.08 4.63
CA ASN A 282 -15.47 -18.37 3.89
C ASN A 282 -16.05 -17.06 3.34
N PRO A 283 -15.37 -16.43 2.34
CA PRO A 283 -15.86 -15.18 1.80
C PRO A 283 -17.22 -15.37 1.13
N PRO A 284 -18.09 -14.33 1.11
CA PRO A 284 -19.35 -14.39 0.37
C PRO A 284 -19.11 -14.81 -1.07
N ALA A 285 -19.97 -15.70 -1.60
CA ALA A 285 -19.90 -16.15 -3.00
C ALA A 285 -20.28 -15.06 -4.01
N ALA A 286 -20.91 -13.98 -3.53
CA ALA A 286 -21.31 -12.81 -4.30
C ALA A 286 -20.46 -11.59 -3.89
N CYS A 287 -21.03 -10.37 -4.03
CA CYS A 287 -20.31 -9.16 -3.61
C CYS A 287 -19.86 -9.23 -2.16
N ARG A 288 -18.56 -9.14 -1.91
CA ARG A 288 -17.97 -9.22 -0.55
C ARG A 288 -18.40 -8.07 0.35
N PHE A 289 -18.69 -6.90 -0.22
CA PHE A 289 -19.25 -5.76 0.53
C PHE A 289 -20.75 -5.87 0.77
N GLY A 290 -21.47 -6.77 0.07
CA GLY A 290 -22.91 -6.95 0.16
C GLY A 290 -23.50 -6.92 1.57
N PRO A 291 -22.94 -7.65 2.57
CA PRO A 291 -23.43 -7.65 3.96
C PRO A 291 -23.37 -6.28 4.67
N ARG A 292 -22.61 -5.33 4.16
CA ARG A 292 -22.42 -3.97 4.73
C ARG A 292 -22.90 -2.86 3.77
N CYS A 293 -23.30 -3.24 2.57
CA CYS A 293 -23.68 -2.31 1.53
C CYS A 293 -25.05 -1.69 1.81
N PRO A 294 -25.19 -0.35 1.83
CA PRO A 294 -26.49 0.30 2.00
C PRO A 294 -27.47 0.01 0.85
N HIS A 295 -26.96 -0.48 -0.29
CA HIS A 295 -27.72 -0.87 -1.46
C HIS A 295 -27.96 -2.38 -1.57
N ALA A 296 -27.62 -3.14 -0.49
CA ALA A 296 -27.89 -4.58 -0.43
C ALA A 296 -29.39 -4.86 -0.50
N GLY A 297 -29.79 -5.91 -1.24
CA GLY A 297 -31.20 -6.26 -1.47
C GLY A 297 -31.62 -6.16 -2.94
N ILE A 298 -30.73 -5.71 -3.80
CA ILE A 298 -30.87 -5.80 -5.24
C ILE A 298 -30.37 -7.19 -5.66
N ASP A 299 -31.18 -7.94 -6.42
CA ASP A 299 -30.94 -9.36 -6.75
C ASP A 299 -29.53 -9.65 -7.29
N SER A 300 -28.97 -8.73 -8.11
CA SER A 300 -27.62 -8.87 -8.68
C SER A 300 -26.46 -8.86 -7.66
N CYS A 301 -26.64 -8.25 -6.47
CA CYS A 301 -25.60 -8.23 -5.42
C CYS A 301 -25.50 -9.55 -4.63
N THR A 302 -26.50 -10.41 -4.75
CA THR A 302 -26.61 -11.64 -3.91
C THR A 302 -26.36 -12.92 -4.70
N VAL A 303 -26.33 -12.87 -6.02
CA VAL A 303 -26.28 -14.05 -6.88
C VAL A 303 -24.89 -14.30 -7.46
N GLU A 304 -24.21 -13.26 -7.94
CA GLU A 304 -22.90 -13.40 -8.59
C GLU A 304 -21.87 -12.40 -8.04
N GLU A 305 -20.61 -12.82 -8.03
CA GLU A 305 -19.49 -11.95 -7.70
C GLU A 305 -19.28 -10.94 -8.85
N PRO A 306 -19.34 -9.61 -8.57
CA PRO A 306 -19.11 -8.61 -9.60
C PRO A 306 -17.66 -8.71 -10.11
N GLN A 307 -17.49 -8.62 -11.41
CA GLN A 307 -16.14 -8.54 -11.99
C GLN A 307 -15.64 -7.09 -11.96
N LEU A 308 -14.32 -6.92 -11.81
CA LEU A 308 -13.69 -5.61 -11.96
C LEU A 308 -13.81 -5.20 -13.44
N ARG A 309 -14.55 -4.16 -13.73
CA ARG A 309 -14.80 -3.68 -15.10
C ARG A 309 -14.52 -2.19 -15.23
N GLU A 310 -14.06 -1.79 -16.39
CA GLU A 310 -13.86 -0.40 -16.72
C GLU A 310 -15.23 0.24 -17.04
N ILE A 311 -15.53 1.34 -16.33
CA ILE A 311 -16.76 2.12 -16.50
C ILE A 311 -16.52 3.47 -17.17
N ARG A 312 -15.31 3.99 -17.03
CA ARG A 312 -14.75 5.16 -17.71
C ARG A 312 -13.28 4.88 -18.04
N PRO A 313 -12.66 5.58 -18.98
CA PRO A 313 -11.26 5.37 -19.28
C PRO A 313 -10.37 5.45 -18.04
N GLY A 314 -9.70 4.35 -17.69
CA GLY A 314 -8.85 4.24 -16.50
C GLY A 314 -9.60 4.09 -15.17
N HIS A 315 -10.92 4.09 -15.13
CA HIS A 315 -11.71 3.92 -13.91
C HIS A 315 -12.40 2.55 -13.89
N LEU A 316 -11.87 1.66 -13.06
CA LEU A 316 -12.36 0.29 -12.91
C LEU A 316 -13.15 0.16 -11.60
N VAL A 317 -14.27 -0.57 -11.65
CA VAL A 317 -15.11 -0.83 -10.47
C VAL A 317 -15.60 -2.27 -10.43
N ARG A 318 -15.59 -2.86 -9.26
CA ARG A 318 -16.14 -4.20 -8.95
C ARG A 318 -17.47 -4.03 -8.22
N SER A 319 -18.47 -3.53 -8.90
CA SER A 319 -19.81 -3.31 -8.36
C SER A 319 -20.90 -3.75 -9.33
N ALA A 320 -21.93 -4.39 -8.80
CA ALA A 320 -23.14 -4.64 -9.57
C ALA A 320 -23.96 -3.36 -9.79
N HIS A 321 -23.75 -2.34 -8.96
CA HIS A 321 -24.46 -1.07 -8.95
C HIS A 321 -23.49 0.09 -8.67
N PRO A 322 -22.61 0.45 -9.62
CA PRO A 322 -21.79 1.65 -9.49
C PRO A 322 -22.65 2.90 -9.36
N ALA A 323 -22.11 3.96 -8.76
CA ALA A 323 -22.85 5.20 -8.47
C ALA A 323 -23.50 5.80 -9.71
N SER A 324 -22.79 5.77 -10.84
CA SER A 324 -23.25 6.28 -12.12
C SER A 324 -24.44 5.51 -12.71
N GLU A 325 -24.61 4.24 -12.37
CA GLU A 325 -25.69 3.36 -12.83
C GLU A 325 -26.86 3.29 -11.84
N ARG A 326 -26.69 3.78 -10.60
CA ARG A 326 -27.78 3.84 -9.62
C ARG A 326 -28.79 4.90 -10.06
N ALA A 327 -30.06 4.51 -10.19
CA ALA A 327 -31.14 5.48 -10.41
C ALA A 327 -31.05 6.55 -9.32
N ARG A 328 -30.98 7.83 -9.68
CA ARG A 328 -31.09 8.96 -8.73
C ARG A 328 -32.48 8.87 -8.10
N THR A 329 -32.57 8.18 -6.98
CA THR A 329 -33.77 8.21 -6.14
C THR A 329 -33.92 9.65 -5.67
N PRO A 330 -35.03 10.36 -5.96
CA PRO A 330 -35.19 11.73 -5.48
C PRO A 330 -35.14 11.69 -3.96
N VAL A 331 -34.22 12.48 -3.35
CA VAL A 331 -34.17 12.74 -1.92
C VAL A 331 -35.47 13.47 -1.56
N GLY A 332 -36.45 12.74 -1.05
CA GLY A 332 -37.71 13.36 -0.66
C GLY A 332 -38.91 12.43 -0.63
N ALA A 333 -38.89 11.35 0.11
CA ALA A 333 -40.09 10.65 0.55
C ALA A 333 -39.78 9.81 1.83
N GLN A 334 -39.53 10.53 2.92
CA GLN A 334 -39.77 9.97 4.26
C GLN A 334 -40.65 10.97 4.98
N SER A 335 -41.97 10.70 4.88
CA SER A 335 -43.01 11.28 5.74
C SER A 335 -43.04 10.56 7.08
#